data_a56fbe9f91429bd3a22e8c5a2f3c6a84
#
_entry.id   a56fbe9f91429bd3a22e8c5a2f3c6a84
#
_cell.length_a   1.000
_cell.length_b   1.000
_cell.length_c   1.000
_cell.angle_alpha   90.00
_cell.angle_beta   90.00
_cell.angle_gamma   90.00
#
_symmetry.space_group_name_H-M   'P 1'
#
loop_
_entity.id
_entity.type
_entity.pdbx_description
1 polymer ?
#
loop_
_entity_poly.entity_id
_entity_poly.type
_entity_poly.pdbx_seq_one_letter_code
_entity_poly.pdbx_strand_id
1 'polypeptide(L)'
;MMDCYPSGTISPINSSFCNICRSPIAEAVFRKLVTDGNISINWAIDSSAVSDWNVGRAPDPRAVSCLRNHGISTAHKARQITKEDFATFDYILCMDESNLRDLNRKSNQVKNCRAKIELLGSYDPQKQLIIEDPYYGKDSDFELVYQQCLRCCKAFLEKTH
;
A
#
# COMPACT_ATOMS: atom_id res chain seq x y z
N MET A 1 6.25 -3.94 13.32
CA MET A 1 5.41 -4.36 14.44
C MET A 1 4.06 -3.70 14.30
N MET A 2 3.03 -4.45 14.51
CA MET A 2 1.75 -3.82 14.71
C MET A 2 1.87 -2.90 15.92
N ASP A 3 1.36 -1.70 15.83
CA ASP A 3 1.41 -0.79 16.96
C ASP A 3 0.68 -1.40 18.15
N CYS A 4 1.16 -1.09 19.33
CA CYS A 4 0.49 -1.45 20.56
C CYS A 4 -0.83 -0.71 20.75
N TYR A 5 -1.16 0.23 19.90
CA TYR A 5 -2.50 0.76 19.86
C TYR A 5 -3.45 -0.32 19.39
N PRO A 6 -4.72 -0.20 19.74
CA PRO A 6 -5.70 -1.12 19.19
C PRO A 6 -5.74 -1.04 17.66
N SER A 7 -4.86 -0.31 17.05
CA SER A 7 -4.77 -0.24 15.59
C SER A 7 -3.33 -0.10 15.15
N GLY A 8 -2.83 -1.07 14.46
CA GLY A 8 -1.64 -0.91 13.64
C GLY A 8 -1.98 -0.01 12.46
N THR A 9 -1.02 0.80 12.04
CA THR A 9 -1.24 1.68 10.91
C THR A 9 -0.30 1.31 9.78
N ILE A 10 -0.87 1.19 8.59
CA ILE A 10 -0.13 0.85 7.39
C ILE A 10 -0.55 1.79 6.26
N SER A 11 0.41 2.31 5.54
CA SER A 11 0.14 3.09 4.36
C SER A 11 0.98 2.54 3.20
N PRO A 12 0.39 1.74 2.31
CA PRO A 12 1.08 1.40 1.08
C PRO A 12 1.21 2.66 0.23
N ILE A 13 2.41 2.92 -0.22
CA ILE A 13 2.72 4.16 -0.93
C ILE A 13 3.21 3.87 -2.33
N ASN A 14 2.76 4.68 -3.24
CA ASN A 14 3.15 4.60 -4.63
C ASN A 14 3.67 5.96 -5.10
N SER A 15 4.61 5.97 -6.02
CA SER A 15 5.13 7.20 -6.57
C SER A 15 4.40 7.60 -7.85
N SER A 16 4.48 8.85 -8.11
CA SER A 16 4.15 9.65 -9.28
C SER A 16 2.98 9.24 -10.15
N PHE A 17 3.01 8.16 -10.87
CA PHE A 17 1.93 7.86 -11.80
C PHE A 17 0.86 6.93 -11.28
N CYS A 18 1.08 6.29 -10.16
CA CYS A 18 0.33 5.09 -9.83
C CYS A 18 -0.26 4.97 -8.44
N ASN A 19 -0.60 6.06 -7.83
CA ASN A 19 -1.51 6.01 -6.69
C ASN A 19 -2.91 5.51 -7.12
N ILE A 20 -3.17 5.43 -8.43
CA ILE A 20 -4.43 4.92 -8.96
C ILE A 20 -4.37 3.46 -9.38
N CYS A 21 -3.20 2.82 -9.34
CA CYS A 21 -3.02 1.42 -9.76
C CYS A 21 -2.62 0.52 -8.59
N ARG A 22 -1.37 0.59 -8.17
CA ARG A 22 -0.79 -0.38 -7.21
C ARG A 22 -1.25 -0.19 -5.77
N SER A 23 -1.13 1.03 -5.26
CA SER A 23 -1.45 1.28 -3.85
C SER A 23 -2.90 1.00 -3.50
N PRO A 24 -3.89 1.38 -4.34
CA PRO A 24 -5.27 1.02 -4.07
C PRO A 24 -5.50 -0.50 -4.04
N ILE A 25 -4.79 -1.26 -4.87
CA ILE A 25 -4.89 -2.72 -4.84
C ILE A 25 -4.34 -3.25 -3.50
N ALA A 26 -3.17 -2.80 -3.09
CA ALA A 26 -2.56 -3.22 -1.83
C ALA A 26 -3.44 -2.84 -0.63
N GLU A 27 -3.96 -1.62 -0.61
CA GLU A 27 -4.85 -1.16 0.45
C GLU A 27 -6.11 -2.01 0.53
N ALA A 28 -6.78 -2.23 -0.59
CA ALA A 28 -8.02 -2.99 -0.64
C ALA A 28 -7.81 -4.44 -0.23
N VAL A 29 -6.73 -5.06 -0.67
CA VAL A 29 -6.38 -6.43 -0.30
C VAL A 29 -6.13 -6.52 1.20
N PHE A 30 -5.37 -5.60 1.76
CA PHE A 30 -5.07 -5.64 3.19
C PHE A 30 -6.32 -5.41 4.04
N ARG A 31 -7.18 -4.47 3.63
CA ARG A 31 -8.46 -4.23 4.32
C ARG A 31 -9.31 -5.48 4.34
N LYS A 32 -9.38 -6.20 3.22
CA LYS A 32 -10.16 -7.43 3.15
C LYS A 32 -9.58 -8.51 4.08
N LEU A 33 -8.26 -8.66 4.10
CA LEU A 33 -7.61 -9.65 4.96
C LEU A 33 -7.90 -9.39 6.45
N VAL A 34 -7.80 -8.15 6.89
CA VAL A 34 -8.05 -7.82 8.30
C VAL A 34 -9.54 -7.90 8.63
N THR A 35 -10.41 -7.58 7.69
CA THR A 35 -11.86 -7.69 7.87
C THR A 35 -12.27 -9.16 7.98
N ASP A 36 -11.78 -10.01 7.07
CA ASP A 36 -12.10 -11.45 7.09
C ASP A 36 -11.54 -12.13 8.34
N GLY A 37 -10.43 -11.63 8.87
CA GLY A 37 -9.83 -12.13 10.11
C GLY A 37 -10.42 -11.54 11.39
N ASN A 38 -11.44 -10.68 11.28
CA ASN A 38 -12.06 -9.98 12.42
C ASN A 38 -11.09 -9.15 13.25
N ILE A 39 -10.04 -8.62 12.62
CA ILE A 39 -9.01 -7.80 13.29
C ILE A 39 -8.94 -6.39 12.68
N SER A 40 -9.91 -5.99 11.88
CA SER A 40 -9.91 -4.67 11.22
C SER A 40 -9.90 -3.51 12.22
N ILE A 41 -10.46 -3.71 13.40
CA ILE A 41 -10.45 -2.70 14.46
C ILE A 41 -9.03 -2.36 14.92
N ASN A 42 -8.08 -3.27 14.72
CA ASN A 42 -6.69 -3.10 15.14
C ASN A 42 -5.83 -2.40 14.10
N TRP A 43 -6.41 -2.03 12.95
CA TRP A 43 -5.65 -1.47 11.84
C TRP A 43 -6.28 -0.21 11.28
N ALA A 44 -5.48 0.83 11.15
CA ALA A 44 -5.82 2.00 10.34
C ALA A 44 -5.02 1.89 9.03
N ILE A 45 -5.73 1.80 7.92
CA ILE A 45 -5.15 1.49 6.61
C ILE A 45 -5.47 2.61 5.64
N ASP A 46 -4.47 3.07 4.90
CA ASP A 46 -4.67 4.09 3.88
C ASP A 46 -3.60 3.92 2.81
N SER A 47 -3.77 4.61 1.69
CA SER A 47 -2.76 4.68 0.66
C SER A 47 -2.57 6.12 0.18
N SER A 48 -1.36 6.42 -0.26
CA SER A 48 -1.00 7.76 -0.67
C SER A 48 0.12 7.70 -1.72
N ALA A 49 0.45 8.84 -2.30
CA ALA A 49 1.52 8.96 -3.27
C ALA A 49 2.53 10.02 -2.85
N VAL A 50 3.76 9.89 -3.31
CA VAL A 50 4.80 10.89 -3.09
C VAL A 50 4.45 12.18 -3.84
N SER A 51 3.93 12.05 -5.06
CA SER A 51 3.58 13.20 -5.90
C SER A 51 2.09 13.54 -5.81
N ASP A 52 1.74 14.74 -6.29
CA ASP A 52 0.36 15.22 -6.29
C ASP A 52 -0.37 15.03 -7.63
N TRP A 53 0.27 14.37 -8.61
CA TRP A 53 -0.26 14.21 -9.97
C TRP A 53 -1.70 13.73 -10.04
N ASN A 54 -2.04 12.75 -9.23
CA ASN A 54 -3.34 12.07 -9.28
C ASN A 54 -4.24 12.38 -8.09
N VAL A 55 -3.93 13.42 -7.32
CA VAL A 55 -4.71 13.76 -6.12
C VAL A 55 -6.20 13.92 -6.49
N GLY A 56 -7.06 13.27 -5.73
CA GLY A 56 -8.51 13.30 -5.92
C GLY A 56 -9.03 12.32 -6.96
N ARG A 57 -8.16 11.65 -7.72
CA ARG A 57 -8.61 10.67 -8.71
C ARG A 57 -9.03 9.36 -8.08
N ALA A 58 -10.02 8.74 -8.68
CA ALA A 58 -10.41 7.36 -8.37
C ALA A 58 -9.33 6.39 -8.83
N PRO A 59 -9.30 5.15 -8.31
CA PRO A 59 -8.41 4.12 -8.81
C PRO A 59 -8.64 3.85 -10.30
N ASP A 60 -7.59 3.38 -10.97
CA ASP A 60 -7.70 2.95 -12.36
C ASP A 60 -8.84 1.94 -12.51
N PRO A 61 -9.73 2.09 -13.52
CA PRO A 61 -10.84 1.16 -13.70
C PRO A 61 -10.41 -0.31 -13.83
N ARG A 62 -9.22 -0.56 -14.37
CA ARG A 62 -8.68 -1.93 -14.47
C ARG A 62 -8.33 -2.49 -13.10
N ALA A 63 -7.82 -1.65 -12.20
CA ALA A 63 -7.57 -2.05 -10.81
C ALA A 63 -8.89 -2.35 -10.09
N VAL A 64 -9.89 -1.50 -10.29
CA VAL A 64 -11.23 -1.72 -9.71
C VAL A 64 -11.85 -3.01 -10.21
N SER A 65 -11.76 -3.28 -11.52
CA SER A 65 -12.27 -4.53 -12.10
C SER A 65 -11.56 -5.76 -11.57
N CYS A 66 -10.24 -5.69 -11.46
CA CYS A 66 -9.43 -6.77 -10.90
C CYS A 66 -9.87 -7.09 -9.46
N LEU A 67 -10.01 -6.07 -8.64
CA LEU A 67 -10.46 -6.24 -7.25
C LEU A 67 -11.88 -6.81 -7.18
N ARG A 68 -12.78 -6.31 -8.03
CA ARG A 68 -14.16 -6.78 -8.08
C ARG A 68 -14.25 -8.26 -8.46
N ASN A 69 -13.39 -8.73 -9.36
CA ASN A 69 -13.32 -10.14 -9.73
C ASN A 69 -12.95 -11.03 -8.53
N HIS A 70 -12.32 -10.46 -7.51
CA HIS A 70 -11.97 -11.15 -6.27
C HIS A 70 -12.91 -10.79 -5.11
N GLY A 71 -14.05 -10.16 -5.41
CA GLY A 71 -15.05 -9.83 -4.39
C GLY A 71 -14.67 -8.64 -3.52
N ILE A 72 -13.79 -7.77 -4.00
CA ILE A 72 -13.31 -6.61 -3.25
C ILE A 72 -13.78 -5.33 -3.91
N SER A 73 -14.31 -4.40 -3.12
CA SER A 73 -14.66 -3.06 -3.58
C SER A 73 -13.69 -2.04 -2.96
N THR A 74 -13.50 -0.93 -3.65
CA THR A 74 -12.68 0.17 -3.15
C THR A 74 -13.34 1.50 -3.47
N ALA A 75 -13.26 2.43 -2.52
CA ALA A 75 -13.74 3.80 -2.69
C ALA A 75 -12.60 4.80 -2.49
N HIS A 76 -11.35 4.33 -2.54
CA HIS A 76 -10.19 5.18 -2.33
C HIS A 76 -10.10 6.28 -3.37
N LYS A 77 -9.65 7.47 -2.94
CA LYS A 77 -9.24 8.56 -3.83
C LYS A 77 -7.78 8.87 -3.57
N ALA A 78 -7.05 9.13 -4.65
CA ALA A 78 -5.63 9.42 -4.56
C ALA A 78 -5.38 10.66 -3.69
N ARG A 79 -4.41 10.56 -2.79
CA ARG A 79 -3.94 11.68 -1.98
C ARG A 79 -2.42 11.68 -1.92
N GLN A 80 -1.84 12.82 -1.62
CA GLN A 80 -0.40 12.94 -1.44
C GLN A 80 -0.02 12.63 0.01
N ILE A 81 1.17 12.01 0.21
CA ILE A 81 1.70 11.78 1.54
C ILE A 81 2.02 13.11 2.21
N THR A 82 1.80 13.19 3.51
CA THR A 82 2.07 14.36 4.33
C THR A 82 3.17 14.08 5.35
N LYS A 83 3.73 15.13 5.92
CA LYS A 83 4.70 15.00 7.01
C LYS A 83 4.10 14.28 8.22
N GLU A 84 2.82 14.48 8.46
CA GLU A 84 2.10 13.84 9.57
C GLU A 84 2.01 12.34 9.39
N ASP A 85 1.93 11.85 8.15
CA ASP A 85 1.89 10.42 7.88
C ASP A 85 3.13 9.70 8.43
N PHE A 86 4.30 10.33 8.33
CA PHE A 86 5.55 9.76 8.86
C PHE A 86 5.55 9.68 10.39
N ALA A 87 4.81 10.53 11.05
CA ALA A 87 4.71 10.55 12.52
C ALA A 87 3.56 9.68 13.04
N THR A 88 2.56 9.42 12.19
CA THR A 88 1.31 8.76 12.58
C THR A 88 1.32 7.27 12.27
N PHE A 89 1.77 6.88 11.07
CA PHE A 89 1.77 5.49 10.66
C PHE A 89 2.96 4.73 11.23
N ASP A 90 2.74 3.48 11.59
CA ASP A 90 3.80 2.59 12.05
C ASP A 90 4.61 2.03 10.89
N TYR A 91 3.93 1.77 9.77
CA TYR A 91 4.54 1.23 8.58
C TYR A 91 4.11 2.03 7.36
N ILE A 92 5.07 2.35 6.51
CA ILE A 92 4.84 2.91 5.19
C ILE A 92 5.46 1.94 4.19
N LEU A 93 4.62 1.23 3.46
CA LEU A 93 5.05 0.18 2.55
C LEU A 93 4.99 0.68 1.12
N CYS A 94 6.10 0.58 0.41
CA CYS A 94 6.23 1.08 -0.96
C CYS A 94 6.38 -0.06 -1.96
N MET A 95 6.15 0.26 -3.22
CA MET A 95 6.03 -0.75 -4.27
C MET A 95 7.36 -1.04 -4.95
N ASP A 96 8.24 -0.05 -5.07
CA ASP A 96 9.52 -0.19 -5.75
C ASP A 96 10.60 0.68 -5.11
N GLU A 97 11.83 0.53 -5.58
CA GLU A 97 12.98 1.25 -5.01
C GLU A 97 12.92 2.75 -5.25
N SER A 98 12.31 3.20 -6.33
CA SER A 98 12.11 4.62 -6.58
C SER A 98 11.23 5.25 -5.49
N ASN A 99 10.14 4.57 -5.15
CA ASN A 99 9.29 4.97 -4.02
C ASN A 99 10.08 5.01 -2.73
N LEU A 100 10.88 3.98 -2.49
CA LEU A 100 11.65 3.86 -1.26
C LEU A 100 12.64 5.02 -1.11
N ARG A 101 13.36 5.36 -2.18
CA ARG A 101 14.30 6.49 -2.18
C ARG A 101 13.60 7.82 -1.88
N ASP A 102 12.48 8.06 -2.57
CA ASP A 102 11.72 9.30 -2.39
C ASP A 102 11.17 9.44 -0.99
N LEU A 103 10.66 8.33 -0.44
CA LEU A 103 10.14 8.31 0.92
C LEU A 103 11.24 8.53 1.96
N ASN A 104 12.38 7.89 1.79
CA ASN A 104 13.51 8.07 2.70
C ASN A 104 13.99 9.52 2.69
N ARG A 105 14.05 10.13 1.52
CA ARG A 105 14.42 11.54 1.39
C ARG A 105 13.44 12.45 2.12
N LYS A 106 12.14 12.20 1.94
CA LYS A 106 11.10 12.98 2.63
C LYS A 106 11.10 12.74 4.13
N SER A 107 11.32 11.50 4.57
CA SER A 107 11.36 11.18 5.99
C SER A 107 12.51 11.85 6.71
N ASN A 108 13.64 12.06 6.04
CA ASN A 108 14.80 12.75 6.60
C ASN A 108 14.52 14.24 6.87
N GLN A 109 13.49 14.79 6.26
CA GLN A 109 13.05 16.18 6.48
C GLN A 109 12.04 16.31 7.63
N VAL A 110 11.62 15.19 8.20
CA VAL A 110 10.61 15.16 9.27
C VAL A 110 11.31 14.82 10.59
N LYS A 111 11.07 15.67 11.61
CA LYS A 111 11.75 15.52 12.90
C LYS A 111 11.30 14.29 13.70
N ASN A 112 10.06 13.87 13.52
CA ASN A 112 9.42 12.85 14.32
C ASN A 112 8.94 11.67 13.47
N CYS A 113 9.78 11.19 12.55
CA CYS A 113 9.44 10.03 11.73
C CYS A 113 9.40 8.78 12.63
N ARG A 114 8.21 8.23 12.81
CA ARG A 114 7.97 7.00 13.55
C ARG A 114 7.87 5.80 12.62
N ALA A 115 7.42 6.03 11.40
CA ALA A 115 7.12 4.97 10.45
C ALA A 115 8.36 4.21 10.03
N LYS A 116 8.23 2.89 9.93
CA LYS A 116 9.19 2.05 9.24
C LYS A 116 8.86 2.07 7.75
N ILE A 117 9.83 2.47 6.95
CA ILE A 117 9.65 2.58 5.51
C ILE A 117 10.30 1.37 4.84
N GLU A 118 9.48 0.53 4.21
CA GLU A 118 9.94 -0.75 3.68
C GLU A 118 9.27 -1.03 2.34
N LEU A 119 9.91 -1.90 1.53
CA LEU A 119 9.28 -2.45 0.35
C LEU A 119 8.23 -3.49 0.77
N LEU A 120 7.02 -3.38 0.24
CA LEU A 120 5.99 -4.39 0.50
C LEU A 120 6.47 -5.78 0.03
N GLY A 121 7.17 -5.82 -1.11
CA GLY A 121 7.73 -7.06 -1.66
C GLY A 121 8.76 -7.73 -0.76
N SER A 122 9.33 -7.04 0.23
CA SER A 122 10.25 -7.65 1.18
C SER A 122 9.58 -8.73 2.05
N TYR A 123 8.25 -8.73 2.10
CA TYR A 123 7.47 -9.75 2.82
C TYR A 123 7.04 -10.91 1.93
N ASP A 124 7.33 -10.84 0.63
CA ASP A 124 6.88 -11.86 -0.32
C ASP A 124 7.58 -13.21 -0.05
N PRO A 125 6.82 -14.29 0.21
CA PRO A 125 7.42 -15.63 0.32
C PRO A 125 8.16 -16.07 -0.94
N GLN A 126 7.79 -15.53 -2.10
CA GLN A 126 8.45 -15.81 -3.38
C GLN A 126 9.63 -14.87 -3.65
N LYS A 127 9.93 -13.95 -2.72
CA LYS A 127 11.07 -13.02 -2.77
C LYS A 127 11.06 -12.07 -3.97
N GLN A 128 9.88 -11.71 -4.45
CA GLN A 128 9.73 -10.68 -5.48
C GLN A 128 9.67 -9.32 -4.79
N LEU A 129 10.80 -8.65 -4.71
CA LEU A 129 10.93 -7.40 -3.96
C LEU A 129 10.16 -6.24 -4.57
N ILE A 130 10.01 -6.24 -5.88
CA ILE A 130 9.43 -5.12 -6.61
C ILE A 130 8.04 -5.49 -7.11
N ILE A 131 7.08 -4.60 -6.83
CA ILE A 131 5.74 -4.69 -7.40
C ILE A 131 5.72 -3.71 -8.56
N GLU A 132 5.76 -4.25 -9.78
CA GLU A 132 5.85 -3.45 -10.99
C GLU A 132 4.54 -2.72 -11.27
N ASP A 133 4.67 -1.57 -11.95
CA ASP A 133 3.54 -0.74 -12.30
C ASP A 133 2.81 -1.31 -13.53
N PRO A 134 1.55 -1.73 -13.39
CA PRO A 134 0.82 -2.31 -14.52
C PRO A 134 0.17 -1.27 -15.44
N TYR A 135 0.39 0.02 -15.21
CA TYR A 135 -0.34 1.08 -15.91
C TYR A 135 -0.27 0.96 -17.44
N TYR A 136 0.91 0.67 -17.99
CA TYR A 136 1.10 0.50 -19.43
C TYR A 136 0.97 -0.96 -19.87
N GLY A 137 0.56 -1.83 -18.97
CA GLY A 137 0.42 -3.25 -19.25
C GLY A 137 -0.99 -3.67 -19.60
N LYS A 138 -1.23 -4.96 -19.52
CA LYS A 138 -2.50 -5.61 -19.81
C LYS A 138 -3.29 -5.86 -18.55
N ASP A 139 -4.55 -6.26 -18.69
CA ASP A 139 -5.39 -6.64 -17.55
C ASP A 139 -4.75 -7.78 -16.73
N SER A 140 -4.07 -8.71 -17.40
CA SER A 140 -3.34 -9.79 -16.73
C SER A 140 -2.22 -9.28 -15.82
N ASP A 141 -1.64 -8.12 -16.11
CA ASP A 141 -0.61 -7.51 -15.27
C ASP A 141 -1.22 -6.97 -13.97
N PHE A 142 -2.45 -6.49 -14.01
CA PHE A 142 -3.19 -6.11 -12.80
C PHE A 142 -3.48 -7.32 -11.92
N GLU A 143 -3.78 -8.46 -12.52
CA GLU A 143 -3.97 -9.70 -11.77
C GLU A 143 -2.67 -10.13 -11.09
N LEU A 144 -1.53 -10.01 -11.78
CA LEU A 144 -0.21 -10.31 -11.19
C LEU A 144 0.09 -9.41 -9.98
N VAL A 145 -0.21 -8.11 -10.10
CA VAL A 145 -0.08 -7.17 -8.99
C VAL A 145 -0.97 -7.57 -7.82
N TYR A 146 -2.22 -7.95 -8.12
CA TYR A 146 -3.15 -8.41 -7.09
C TYR A 146 -2.59 -9.62 -6.33
N GLN A 147 -2.13 -10.65 -7.07
CA GLN A 147 -1.60 -11.86 -6.47
C GLN A 147 -0.35 -11.56 -5.64
N GLN A 148 0.52 -10.70 -6.12
CA GLN A 148 1.72 -10.30 -5.40
C GLN A 148 1.36 -9.54 -4.13
N CYS A 149 0.45 -8.58 -4.21
CA CYS A 149 -0.05 -7.85 -3.04
C CYS A 149 -0.68 -8.79 -2.02
N LEU A 150 -1.44 -9.76 -2.48
CA LEU A 150 -2.08 -10.73 -1.60
C LEU A 150 -1.04 -11.55 -0.82
N ARG A 151 -0.02 -12.07 -1.50
CA ARG A 151 1.06 -12.82 -0.84
C ARG A 151 1.79 -11.96 0.18
N CYS A 152 2.14 -10.74 -0.23
CA CYS A 152 2.90 -9.83 0.63
C CYS A 152 2.09 -9.38 1.84
N CYS A 153 0.83 -9.04 1.64
CA CYS A 153 -0.04 -8.60 2.73
C CYS A 153 -0.29 -9.72 3.74
N LYS A 154 -0.50 -10.94 3.26
CA LYS A 154 -0.65 -12.11 4.15
C LYS A 154 0.60 -12.32 5.01
N ALA A 155 1.77 -12.31 4.38
CA ALA A 155 3.04 -12.51 5.08
C ALA A 155 3.31 -11.36 6.05
N PHE A 156 3.03 -10.14 5.64
CA PHE A 156 3.17 -8.97 6.51
C PHE A 156 2.29 -9.09 7.75
N LEU A 157 1.03 -9.47 7.56
CA LEU A 157 0.08 -9.63 8.65
C LEU A 157 0.53 -10.72 9.63
N GLU A 158 0.99 -11.86 9.12
CA GLU A 158 1.50 -12.95 9.95
C GLU A 158 2.71 -12.52 10.78
N LYS A 159 3.61 -11.73 10.19
CA LYS A 159 4.85 -11.32 10.83
C LYS A 159 4.62 -10.23 11.89
N THR A 160 3.62 -9.39 11.71
CA THR A 160 3.36 -8.22 12.56
C THR A 160 2.22 -8.42 13.55
N HIS A 161 1.49 -9.50 13.40
CA HIS A 161 0.29 -9.77 14.21
C HIS A 161 0.61 -10.52 15.49
#